data_e3c84af9dc4fb12d3cb62fadac55cbb3
#
_entry.id   e3c84af9dc4fb12d3cb62fadac55cbb3
#
_cell.length_a   1.000
_cell.length_b   1.000
_cell.length_c   1.000
_cell.angle_alpha   90.00
_cell.angle_beta   90.00
_cell.angle_gamma   90.00
#
_symmetry.space_group_name_H-M   'P 1'
#
loop_
_entity.id
_entity.type
_entity.pdbx_description
1 polymer ?
#
loop_
_entity_poly.entity_id
_entity_poly.type
_entity_poly.pdbx_seq_one_letter_code
_entity_poly.pdbx_strand_id
1 'polypeptide(L)'
;MSDACPAAVSGQTQTASPRRRALLAACGAHAVNDGLTDLIYVLLPIWQTQFGLSYAQIGLMRGAYSATMAGFQLLASRAARRFGRRALLIGGTALVGIAYLLAGQAGGLAALLAALVLGGLGASTQHPLASSLVTDTHAPGRQVKQALSHYNFAGDIGKTLVPALVGVSLTVMSWRLSVTLAGVLGLLAALGMYLLIPRHIDPSATTAGKAGIGEGKGSPGGLRALLATGFLDSAVRMGFLTFLPFLLSDKGAGTAGIGLALTLLFIGGAFGKLICGYLGARVGLLKTVWFSESLTAALIVAAVYLPLNALMILLPLLGLVLNGTSSVLYGVVPELAAPGQREQAFALFYTGTIGGGALAPIVFGRLGDLGGMPLALMVLAATLLLTLPLTWFVDRGLEA
;
A
#
# COMPACT_ATOMS: atom_id res chain seq x y z
N MET A 1 -42.08 48.54 -32.29
CA MET A 1 -42.59 47.54 -31.33
C MET A 1 -41.99 46.22 -31.76
N SER A 2 -40.93 45.84 -31.08
CA SER A 2 -40.22 44.61 -31.35
C SER A 2 -40.11 43.84 -30.01
N ASP A 3 -40.92 42.81 -29.88
CA ASP A 3 -40.98 41.98 -28.69
C ASP A 3 -39.74 41.08 -28.63
N ALA A 4 -38.85 41.36 -27.69
CA ALA A 4 -37.74 40.49 -27.35
C ALA A 4 -38.24 39.38 -26.40
N CYS A 5 -38.31 38.18 -26.89
CA CYS A 5 -38.56 36.96 -26.11
C CYS A 5 -37.39 36.70 -25.15
N PRO A 6 -37.57 36.54 -23.84
CA PRO A 6 -36.46 36.17 -22.95
C PRO A 6 -36.10 34.70 -23.13
N ALA A 7 -34.84 34.46 -23.51
CA ALA A 7 -34.24 33.12 -23.57
C ALA A 7 -34.32 32.45 -22.19
N ALA A 8 -35.05 31.33 -22.12
CA ALA A 8 -35.08 30.45 -20.96
C ALA A 8 -33.67 29.87 -20.72
N VAL A 9 -33.05 30.29 -19.62
CA VAL A 9 -31.84 29.69 -19.09
C VAL A 9 -32.23 28.30 -18.58
N SER A 10 -32.09 27.31 -19.44
CA SER A 10 -32.19 25.90 -19.03
C SER A 10 -30.99 25.59 -18.15
N GLY A 11 -31.21 25.52 -16.84
CA GLY A 11 -30.25 24.96 -15.87
C GLY A 11 -29.96 23.53 -16.17
N GLN A 12 -29.04 23.27 -17.13
CA GLN A 12 -28.45 21.95 -17.31
C GLN A 12 -27.58 21.68 -16.10
N THR A 13 -28.06 20.84 -15.20
CA THR A 13 -27.21 20.15 -14.23
C THR A 13 -26.10 19.48 -15.01
N GLN A 14 -24.89 20.08 -14.99
CA GLN A 14 -23.71 19.54 -15.65
C GLN A 14 -23.39 18.18 -15.03
N THR A 15 -23.89 17.11 -15.63
CA THR A 15 -23.50 15.75 -15.27
C THR A 15 -21.99 15.62 -15.51
N ALA A 16 -21.24 15.28 -14.46
CA ALA A 16 -19.79 15.14 -14.55
C ALA A 16 -19.40 14.26 -15.74
N SER A 17 -18.42 14.69 -16.52
CA SER A 17 -17.98 13.97 -17.72
C SER A 17 -17.64 12.51 -17.39
N PRO A 18 -17.84 11.53 -18.29
CA PRO A 18 -17.54 10.11 -18.07
C PRO A 18 -16.11 9.88 -17.51
N ARG A 19 -15.14 10.68 -17.96
CA ARG A 19 -13.76 10.70 -17.49
C ARG A 19 -13.66 11.06 -16.02
N ARG A 20 -14.33 12.15 -15.57
CA ARG A 20 -14.34 12.59 -14.18
C ARG A 20 -15.01 11.56 -13.27
N ARG A 21 -16.10 10.94 -13.74
CA ARG A 21 -16.80 9.87 -12.99
C ARG A 21 -15.92 8.64 -12.80
N ALA A 22 -15.20 8.21 -13.83
CA ALA A 22 -14.26 7.09 -13.75
C ALA A 22 -13.11 7.37 -12.78
N LEU A 23 -12.54 8.59 -12.82
CA LEU A 23 -11.47 8.98 -11.89
C LEU A 23 -11.97 9.01 -10.44
N LEU A 24 -13.13 9.62 -10.18
CA LEU A 24 -13.71 9.68 -8.83
C LEU A 24 -14.00 8.28 -8.28
N ALA A 25 -14.55 7.38 -9.12
CA ALA A 25 -14.80 6.00 -8.73
C ALA A 25 -13.48 5.26 -8.41
N ALA A 26 -12.46 5.43 -9.25
CA ALA A 26 -11.14 4.82 -9.02
C ALA A 26 -10.48 5.36 -7.73
N CYS A 27 -10.51 6.69 -7.51
CA CYS A 27 -9.97 7.31 -6.30
C CYS A 27 -10.70 6.84 -5.03
N GLY A 28 -12.04 6.86 -5.04
CA GLY A 28 -12.85 6.43 -3.90
C GLY A 28 -12.62 4.95 -3.56
N ALA A 29 -12.61 4.08 -4.57
CA ALA A 29 -12.34 2.67 -4.37
C ALA A 29 -10.92 2.40 -3.89
N HIS A 30 -9.92 3.16 -4.39
CA HIS A 30 -8.53 3.04 -3.93
C HIS A 30 -8.40 3.46 -2.46
N ALA A 31 -9.00 4.59 -2.08
CA ALA A 31 -9.00 5.04 -0.69
C ALA A 31 -9.60 3.98 0.25
N VAL A 32 -10.75 3.40 -0.12
CA VAL A 32 -11.40 2.36 0.68
C VAL A 32 -10.56 1.09 0.70
N ASN A 33 -10.05 0.61 -0.45
CA ASN A 33 -9.23 -0.59 -0.52
C ASN A 33 -7.97 -0.50 0.33
N ASP A 34 -7.22 0.61 0.18
CA ASP A 34 -5.97 0.81 0.91
C ASP A 34 -6.23 1.05 2.41
N GLY A 35 -7.30 1.77 2.73
CA GLY A 35 -7.73 1.95 4.10
C GLY A 35 -8.12 0.63 4.78
N LEU A 36 -8.87 -0.23 4.10
CA LEU A 36 -9.21 -1.57 4.60
C LEU A 36 -7.96 -2.45 4.72
N THR A 37 -7.03 -2.37 3.78
CA THR A 37 -5.76 -3.12 3.84
C THR A 37 -4.95 -2.77 5.10
N ASP A 38 -4.88 -1.49 5.46
CA ASP A 38 -4.07 -1.03 6.58
C ASP A 38 -4.84 -0.98 7.91
N LEU A 39 -6.18 -1.07 7.86
CA LEU A 39 -7.02 -1.33 9.03
C LEU A 39 -6.60 -2.60 9.78
N ILE A 40 -6.11 -3.62 9.09
CA ILE A 40 -5.65 -4.88 9.68
C ILE A 40 -4.69 -4.59 10.85
N TYR A 41 -3.78 -3.62 10.72
CA TYR A 41 -2.78 -3.30 11.74
C TYR A 41 -3.41 -2.91 13.08
N VAL A 42 -4.51 -2.17 13.08
CA VAL A 42 -5.23 -1.77 14.31
C VAL A 42 -5.87 -2.98 15.00
N LEU A 43 -6.29 -3.97 14.21
CA LEU A 43 -7.01 -5.15 14.70
C LEU A 43 -6.10 -6.26 15.23
N LEU A 44 -4.82 -6.29 14.77
CA LEU A 44 -3.89 -7.38 15.12
C LEU A 44 -3.73 -7.60 16.65
N PRO A 45 -3.52 -6.57 17.50
CA PRO A 45 -3.42 -6.75 18.94
C PRO A 45 -4.74 -7.25 19.57
N ILE A 46 -5.88 -6.80 19.03
CA ILE A 46 -7.20 -7.22 19.49
C ILE A 46 -7.40 -8.71 19.20
N TRP A 47 -7.10 -9.14 18.00
CA TRP A 47 -7.23 -10.55 17.60
C TRP A 47 -6.23 -11.44 18.33
N GLN A 48 -5.01 -10.93 18.62
CA GLN A 48 -4.04 -11.63 19.45
C GLN A 48 -4.62 -11.94 20.83
N THR A 49 -5.12 -10.91 21.51
CA THR A 49 -5.71 -11.05 22.86
C THR A 49 -6.98 -11.91 22.84
N GLN A 50 -7.87 -11.69 21.86
CA GLN A 50 -9.15 -12.38 21.75
C GLN A 50 -9.01 -13.88 21.51
N PHE A 51 -8.03 -14.30 20.73
CA PHE A 51 -7.87 -15.69 20.29
C PHE A 51 -6.58 -16.35 20.80
N GLY A 52 -5.82 -15.69 21.68
CA GLY A 52 -4.58 -16.23 22.24
C GLY A 52 -3.51 -16.51 21.18
N LEU A 53 -3.38 -15.63 20.17
CA LEU A 53 -2.50 -15.88 19.03
C LEU A 53 -1.04 -15.55 19.35
N SER A 54 -0.11 -16.34 18.83
CA SER A 54 1.31 -16.01 18.84
C SER A 54 1.64 -14.90 17.84
N TYR A 55 2.78 -14.24 18.01
CA TYR A 55 3.26 -13.25 17.03
C TYR A 55 3.52 -13.85 15.65
N ALA A 56 3.97 -15.11 15.57
CA ALA A 56 4.11 -15.83 14.30
C ALA A 56 2.75 -16.01 13.59
N GLN A 57 1.68 -16.34 14.34
CA GLN A 57 0.33 -16.44 13.80
C GLN A 57 -0.20 -15.10 13.33
N ILE A 58 0.08 -14.01 14.05
CA ILE A 58 -0.20 -12.64 13.63
C ILE A 58 0.55 -12.32 12.33
N GLY A 59 1.84 -12.65 12.27
CA GLY A 59 2.65 -12.49 11.07
C GLY A 59 2.10 -13.28 9.88
N LEU A 60 1.66 -14.52 10.12
CA LEU A 60 1.02 -15.37 9.11
C LEU A 60 -0.25 -14.72 8.55
N MET A 61 -1.10 -14.16 9.39
CA MET A 61 -2.33 -13.48 8.97
C MET A 61 -2.03 -12.31 8.05
N ARG A 62 -1.11 -11.43 8.45
CA ARG A 62 -0.72 -10.26 7.64
C ARG A 62 0.01 -10.68 6.36
N GLY A 63 0.91 -11.66 6.46
CA GLY A 63 1.64 -12.24 5.34
C GLY A 63 0.72 -12.91 4.33
N ALA A 64 -0.26 -13.70 4.78
CA ALA A 64 -1.23 -14.37 3.90
C ALA A 64 -2.07 -13.37 3.09
N TYR A 65 -2.57 -12.30 3.74
CA TYR A 65 -3.26 -11.22 3.02
C TYR A 65 -2.38 -10.62 1.93
N SER A 66 -1.14 -10.23 2.27
CA SER A 66 -0.21 -9.60 1.34
C SER A 66 0.22 -10.53 0.21
N ALA A 67 0.53 -11.79 0.52
CA ALA A 67 0.93 -12.79 -0.47
C ALA A 67 -0.21 -13.09 -1.45
N THR A 68 -1.45 -13.19 -0.96
CA THR A 68 -2.62 -13.41 -1.82
C THR A 68 -2.88 -12.19 -2.70
N MET A 69 -2.88 -10.99 -2.12
CA MET A 69 -3.05 -9.75 -2.89
C MET A 69 -2.03 -9.66 -4.03
N ALA A 70 -0.77 -9.96 -3.76
CA ALA A 70 0.31 -9.88 -4.72
C ALA A 70 0.26 -10.99 -5.78
N GLY A 71 0.12 -12.24 -5.33
CA GLY A 71 0.14 -13.40 -6.21
C GLY A 71 -0.99 -13.41 -7.24
N PHE A 72 -2.14 -12.81 -6.89
CA PHE A 72 -3.30 -12.77 -7.78
C PHE A 72 -3.38 -11.53 -8.68
N GLN A 73 -2.51 -10.52 -8.55
CA GLN A 73 -2.54 -9.33 -9.42
C GLN A 73 -2.39 -9.67 -10.91
N LEU A 74 -1.47 -10.57 -11.26
CA LEU A 74 -1.28 -10.99 -12.64
C LEU A 74 -2.48 -11.78 -13.17
N LEU A 75 -3.05 -12.64 -12.33
CA LEU A 75 -4.26 -13.39 -12.68
C LEU A 75 -5.46 -12.46 -12.84
N ALA A 76 -5.63 -11.46 -11.98
CA ALA A 76 -6.66 -10.43 -12.10
C ALA A 76 -6.53 -9.65 -13.42
N SER A 77 -5.31 -9.28 -13.83
CA SER A 77 -5.05 -8.60 -15.11
C SER A 77 -5.39 -9.49 -16.31
N ARG A 78 -5.11 -10.80 -16.24
CA ARG A 78 -5.48 -11.76 -17.28
C ARG A 78 -7.00 -11.98 -17.33
N ALA A 79 -7.64 -12.13 -16.18
CA ALA A 79 -9.08 -12.30 -16.05
C ALA A 79 -9.86 -11.08 -16.57
N ALA A 80 -9.28 -9.87 -16.41
CA ALA A 80 -9.88 -8.63 -16.91
C ALA A 80 -10.08 -8.62 -18.45
N ARG A 81 -9.19 -9.32 -19.18
CA ARG A 81 -9.34 -9.46 -20.64
C ARG A 81 -10.52 -10.32 -21.03
N ARG A 82 -10.94 -11.27 -20.17
CA ARG A 82 -12.06 -12.19 -20.45
C ARG A 82 -13.39 -11.68 -19.88
N PHE A 83 -13.38 -11.15 -18.67
CA PHE A 83 -14.57 -10.78 -17.91
C PHE A 83 -14.86 -9.28 -17.91
N GLY A 84 -13.95 -8.48 -18.49
CA GLY A 84 -14.03 -7.02 -18.46
C GLY A 84 -13.46 -6.41 -17.17
N ARG A 85 -12.70 -5.33 -17.32
CA ARG A 85 -12.02 -4.62 -16.21
C ARG A 85 -13.01 -4.06 -15.18
N ARG A 86 -14.12 -3.47 -15.67
CA ARG A 86 -15.17 -2.92 -14.81
C ARG A 86 -15.76 -3.97 -13.86
N ALA A 87 -16.11 -5.13 -14.39
CA ALA A 87 -16.69 -6.22 -13.60
C ALA A 87 -15.74 -6.72 -12.51
N LEU A 88 -14.45 -6.90 -12.86
CA LEU A 88 -13.45 -7.36 -11.89
C LEU A 88 -13.10 -6.32 -10.83
N LEU A 89 -13.05 -5.03 -11.17
CA LEU A 89 -12.86 -3.97 -10.17
C LEU A 89 -14.01 -3.94 -9.17
N ILE A 90 -15.24 -3.95 -9.65
CA ILE A 90 -16.43 -3.95 -8.79
C ILE A 90 -16.49 -5.22 -7.95
N GLY A 91 -16.30 -6.39 -8.59
CA GLY A 91 -16.33 -7.69 -7.93
C GLY A 91 -15.23 -7.85 -6.90
N GLY A 92 -13.99 -7.43 -7.22
CA GLY A 92 -12.88 -7.45 -6.29
C GLY A 92 -13.09 -6.54 -5.06
N THR A 93 -13.59 -5.32 -5.28
CA THR A 93 -13.93 -4.40 -4.18
C THR A 93 -15.07 -4.94 -3.32
N ALA A 94 -16.10 -5.55 -3.94
CA ALA A 94 -17.18 -6.23 -3.21
C ALA A 94 -16.64 -7.41 -2.39
N LEU A 95 -15.72 -8.19 -2.97
CA LEU A 95 -15.08 -9.33 -2.30
C LEU A 95 -14.29 -8.90 -1.06
N VAL A 96 -13.59 -7.76 -1.11
CA VAL A 96 -12.96 -7.16 0.08
C VAL A 96 -14.01 -6.85 1.13
N GLY A 97 -15.13 -6.21 0.76
CA GLY A 97 -16.23 -5.93 1.68
C GLY A 97 -16.79 -7.19 2.33
N ILE A 98 -17.07 -8.24 1.53
CA ILE A 98 -17.54 -9.54 2.02
C ILE A 98 -16.51 -10.18 2.97
N ALA A 99 -15.23 -10.11 2.64
CA ALA A 99 -14.15 -10.64 3.48
C ALA A 99 -14.16 -10.01 4.88
N TYR A 100 -14.36 -8.70 4.97
CA TYR A 100 -14.48 -8.01 6.26
C TYR A 100 -15.77 -8.34 7.01
N LEU A 101 -16.90 -8.54 6.32
CA LEU A 101 -18.13 -9.06 6.95
C LEU A 101 -17.88 -10.44 7.58
N LEU A 102 -17.20 -11.34 6.87
CA LEU A 102 -16.84 -12.66 7.37
C LEU A 102 -15.83 -12.58 8.52
N ALA A 103 -14.83 -11.70 8.42
CA ALA A 103 -13.87 -11.46 9.50
C ALA A 103 -14.56 -10.99 10.79
N GLY A 104 -15.60 -10.16 10.69
CA GLY A 104 -16.41 -9.74 11.83
C GLY A 104 -17.15 -10.88 12.53
N GLN A 105 -17.39 -11.99 11.85
CA GLN A 105 -18.04 -13.21 12.40
C GLN A 105 -17.03 -14.29 12.78
N ALA A 106 -15.72 -14.05 12.61
CA ALA A 106 -14.70 -15.07 12.83
C ALA A 106 -14.66 -15.53 14.30
N GLY A 107 -14.61 -16.84 14.47
CA GLY A 107 -14.51 -17.49 15.79
C GLY A 107 -13.07 -17.90 16.18
N GLY A 108 -12.06 -17.63 15.33
CA GLY A 108 -10.69 -18.01 15.59
C GLY A 108 -9.77 -17.80 14.38
N LEU A 109 -8.52 -18.23 14.52
CA LEU A 109 -7.45 -18.04 13.55
C LEU A 109 -7.82 -18.52 12.14
N ALA A 110 -8.37 -19.74 11.99
CA ALA A 110 -8.67 -20.32 10.69
C ALA A 110 -9.71 -19.48 9.91
N ALA A 111 -10.75 -19.02 10.60
CA ALA A 111 -11.78 -18.16 9.99
C ALA A 111 -11.23 -16.78 9.62
N LEU A 112 -10.38 -16.18 10.48
CA LEU A 112 -9.68 -14.93 10.15
C LEU A 112 -8.76 -15.09 8.96
N LEU A 113 -7.94 -16.15 8.90
CA LEU A 113 -7.05 -16.43 7.77
C LEU A 113 -7.84 -16.58 6.47
N ALA A 114 -8.94 -17.36 6.48
CA ALA A 114 -9.79 -17.53 5.31
C ALA A 114 -10.38 -16.19 4.85
N ALA A 115 -10.87 -15.36 5.76
CA ALA A 115 -11.39 -14.04 5.45
C ALA A 115 -10.30 -13.12 4.89
N LEU A 116 -9.10 -13.10 5.48
CA LEU A 116 -7.98 -12.28 5.02
C LEU A 116 -7.45 -12.72 3.65
N VAL A 117 -7.35 -14.03 3.38
CA VAL A 117 -7.02 -14.56 2.06
C VAL A 117 -8.05 -14.11 1.02
N LEU A 118 -9.34 -14.20 1.36
CA LEU A 118 -10.42 -13.73 0.49
C LEU A 118 -10.33 -12.21 0.24
N GLY A 119 -10.02 -11.43 1.29
CA GLY A 119 -9.79 -9.99 1.19
C GLY A 119 -8.59 -9.65 0.31
N GLY A 120 -7.47 -10.36 0.47
CA GLY A 120 -6.29 -10.21 -0.38
C GLY A 120 -6.59 -10.55 -1.85
N LEU A 121 -7.38 -11.59 -2.11
CA LEU A 121 -7.83 -11.93 -3.46
C LEU A 121 -8.65 -10.78 -4.08
N GLY A 122 -9.60 -10.22 -3.36
CA GLY A 122 -10.37 -9.05 -3.82
C GLY A 122 -9.48 -7.83 -4.08
N ALA A 123 -8.59 -7.49 -3.14
CA ALA A 123 -7.67 -6.37 -3.22
C ALA A 123 -6.68 -6.48 -4.38
N SER A 124 -6.35 -7.71 -4.84
CA SER A 124 -5.45 -7.94 -5.97
C SER A 124 -5.89 -7.29 -7.29
N THR A 125 -7.19 -7.01 -7.44
CA THR A 125 -7.74 -6.39 -8.64
C THR A 125 -7.51 -4.88 -8.69
N GLN A 126 -7.38 -4.23 -7.52
CA GLN A 126 -7.46 -2.77 -7.41
C GLN A 126 -6.31 -2.05 -8.12
N HIS A 127 -5.05 -2.33 -7.73
CA HIS A 127 -3.92 -1.56 -8.26
C HIS A 127 -3.76 -1.70 -9.78
N PRO A 128 -3.69 -2.90 -10.37
CA PRO A 128 -3.44 -3.02 -11.80
C PRO A 128 -4.62 -2.53 -12.65
N LEU A 129 -5.85 -2.81 -12.24
CA LEU A 129 -7.01 -2.51 -13.08
C LEU A 129 -7.49 -1.07 -12.92
N ALA A 130 -7.42 -0.48 -11.71
CA ALA A 130 -7.81 0.90 -11.51
C ALA A 130 -6.79 1.87 -12.11
N SER A 131 -5.50 1.61 -11.95
CA SER A 131 -4.44 2.41 -12.60
C SER A 131 -4.59 2.40 -14.12
N SER A 132 -4.86 1.23 -14.70
CA SER A 132 -5.14 1.09 -16.13
C SER A 132 -6.41 1.86 -16.55
N LEU A 133 -7.50 1.77 -15.76
CA LEU A 133 -8.72 2.54 -16.01
C LEU A 133 -8.45 4.05 -16.04
N VAL A 134 -7.70 4.57 -15.06
CA VAL A 134 -7.32 5.98 -14.99
C VAL A 134 -6.48 6.37 -16.19
N THR A 135 -5.50 5.54 -16.58
CA THR A 135 -4.61 5.80 -17.72
C THR A 135 -5.38 5.87 -19.03
N ASP A 136 -6.29 4.94 -19.28
CA ASP A 136 -7.03 4.85 -20.55
C ASP A 136 -8.10 5.94 -20.69
N THR A 137 -8.56 6.50 -19.59
CA THR A 137 -9.57 7.58 -19.61
C THR A 137 -8.96 8.97 -19.72
N HIS A 138 -7.64 9.14 -19.68
CA HIS A 138 -6.98 10.44 -19.73
C HIS A 138 -6.00 10.51 -20.89
N ALA A 139 -5.87 11.72 -21.49
CA ALA A 139 -4.93 11.94 -22.57
C ALA A 139 -3.48 11.72 -22.10
N PRO A 140 -2.62 11.10 -22.92
CA PRO A 140 -1.20 10.87 -22.59
C PRO A 140 -0.46 12.14 -22.15
N GLY A 141 0.59 11.96 -21.35
CA GLY A 141 1.43 13.06 -20.89
C GLY A 141 0.95 13.64 -19.55
N ARG A 142 0.81 14.98 -19.47
CA ARG A 142 0.51 15.68 -18.20
C ARG A 142 -0.81 15.26 -17.54
N GLN A 143 -1.85 15.02 -18.34
CA GLN A 143 -3.17 14.67 -17.79
C GLN A 143 -3.18 13.31 -17.10
N VAL A 144 -2.58 12.28 -17.71
CA VAL A 144 -2.44 10.94 -17.09
C VAL A 144 -1.62 11.03 -15.80
N LYS A 145 -0.49 11.76 -15.83
CA LYS A 145 0.36 11.93 -14.64
C LYS A 145 -0.40 12.57 -13.48
N GLN A 146 -1.18 13.61 -13.75
CA GLN A 146 -2.02 14.27 -12.75
C GLN A 146 -3.12 13.34 -12.22
N ALA A 147 -3.80 12.62 -13.09
CA ALA A 147 -4.87 11.70 -12.69
C ALA A 147 -4.34 10.55 -11.83
N LEU A 148 -3.18 9.95 -12.20
CA LEU A 148 -2.52 8.93 -11.38
C LEU A 148 -2.00 9.50 -10.06
N SER A 149 -1.56 10.75 -10.02
CA SER A 149 -1.18 11.41 -8.77
C SER A 149 -2.38 11.56 -7.82
N HIS A 150 -3.54 12.01 -8.34
CA HIS A 150 -4.78 12.06 -7.53
C HIS A 150 -5.22 10.68 -7.06
N TYR A 151 -5.11 9.67 -7.92
CA TYR A 151 -5.43 8.29 -7.59
C TYR A 151 -4.54 7.76 -6.45
N ASN A 152 -3.21 7.95 -6.53
CA ASN A 152 -2.29 7.53 -5.49
C ASN A 152 -2.50 8.29 -4.17
N PHE A 153 -2.74 9.61 -4.25
CA PHE A 153 -3.03 10.44 -3.09
C PHE A 153 -4.33 10.01 -2.39
N ALA A 154 -5.35 9.59 -3.13
CA ALA A 154 -6.57 9.04 -2.56
C ALA A 154 -6.30 7.76 -1.74
N GLY A 155 -5.41 6.88 -2.21
CA GLY A 155 -4.95 5.72 -1.44
C GLY A 155 -4.27 6.12 -0.12
N ASP A 156 -3.37 7.11 -0.16
CA ASP A 156 -2.68 7.61 1.05
C ASP A 156 -3.69 8.24 2.05
N ILE A 157 -4.74 8.92 1.57
CA ILE A 157 -5.86 9.37 2.42
C ILE A 157 -6.56 8.19 3.09
N GLY A 158 -6.87 7.13 2.33
CA GLY A 158 -7.52 5.93 2.86
C GLY A 158 -6.72 5.25 3.96
N LYS A 159 -5.42 5.04 3.73
CA LYS A 159 -4.46 4.49 4.73
C LYS A 159 -4.41 5.30 6.00
N THR A 160 -4.57 6.61 5.89
CA THR A 160 -4.52 7.53 7.02
C THR A 160 -5.84 7.54 7.80
N LEU A 161 -6.97 7.67 7.10
CA LEU A 161 -8.27 7.92 7.73
C LEU A 161 -8.94 6.63 8.25
N VAL A 162 -8.93 5.53 7.49
CA VAL A 162 -9.70 4.34 7.86
C VAL A 162 -9.17 3.69 9.14
N PRO A 163 -7.86 3.46 9.34
CA PRO A 163 -7.33 2.96 10.60
C PRO A 163 -7.61 3.90 11.78
N ALA A 164 -7.55 5.24 11.56
CA ALA A 164 -7.88 6.21 12.60
C ALA A 164 -9.34 6.11 13.03
N LEU A 165 -10.27 6.13 12.07
CA LEU A 165 -11.70 6.04 12.34
C LEU A 165 -12.08 4.74 13.05
N VAL A 166 -11.48 3.62 12.63
CA VAL A 166 -11.72 2.34 13.28
C VAL A 166 -11.08 2.31 14.68
N GLY A 167 -9.87 2.86 14.85
CA GLY A 167 -9.25 3.01 16.17
C GLY A 167 -10.15 3.76 17.16
N VAL A 168 -10.82 4.82 16.70
CA VAL A 168 -11.82 5.56 17.48
C VAL A 168 -13.09 4.73 17.69
N SER A 169 -13.62 4.07 16.67
CA SER A 169 -14.84 3.26 16.79
C SER A 169 -14.69 2.15 17.84
N LEU A 170 -13.51 1.57 17.94
CA LEU A 170 -13.17 0.53 18.92
C LEU A 170 -13.22 0.99 20.38
N THR A 171 -13.31 2.30 20.66
CA THR A 171 -13.51 2.81 22.02
C THR A 171 -14.98 2.78 22.46
N VAL A 172 -15.92 2.72 21.51
CA VAL A 172 -17.36 2.83 21.75
C VAL A 172 -18.16 1.62 21.28
N MET A 173 -17.55 0.75 20.47
CA MET A 173 -18.21 -0.46 19.97
C MET A 173 -17.25 -1.66 19.90
N SER A 174 -17.83 -2.86 19.78
CA SER A 174 -17.02 -4.09 19.66
C SER A 174 -16.23 -4.12 18.35
N TRP A 175 -15.09 -4.81 18.38
CA TRP A 175 -14.28 -5.01 17.17
C TRP A 175 -15.05 -5.71 16.05
N ARG A 176 -15.98 -6.62 16.41
CA ARG A 176 -16.83 -7.33 15.45
C ARG A 176 -17.71 -6.36 14.67
N LEU A 177 -18.35 -5.43 15.37
CA LEU A 177 -19.21 -4.41 14.75
C LEU A 177 -18.36 -3.43 13.91
N SER A 178 -17.21 -2.98 14.43
CA SER A 178 -16.30 -2.09 13.69
C SER A 178 -15.81 -2.72 12.37
N VAL A 179 -15.44 -4.00 12.41
CA VAL A 179 -15.01 -4.77 11.22
C VAL A 179 -16.18 -5.01 10.25
N THR A 180 -17.36 -5.29 10.77
CA THR A 180 -18.57 -5.44 9.94
C THR A 180 -18.91 -4.13 9.22
N LEU A 181 -18.84 -2.98 9.91
CA LEU A 181 -19.06 -1.67 9.30
C LEU A 181 -17.99 -1.34 8.24
N ALA A 182 -16.74 -1.75 8.47
CA ALA A 182 -15.68 -1.65 7.47
C ALA A 182 -16.00 -2.51 6.21
N GLY A 183 -16.55 -3.71 6.41
CA GLY A 183 -17.06 -4.54 5.31
C GLY A 183 -18.20 -3.88 4.54
N VAL A 184 -19.16 -3.25 5.24
CA VAL A 184 -20.23 -2.47 4.61
C VAL A 184 -19.66 -1.30 3.80
N LEU A 185 -18.65 -0.58 4.32
CA LEU A 185 -17.95 0.47 3.58
C LEU A 185 -17.35 -0.06 2.26
N GLY A 186 -16.73 -1.26 2.28
CA GLY A 186 -16.23 -1.92 1.08
C GLY A 186 -17.34 -2.22 0.05
N LEU A 187 -18.50 -2.70 0.51
CA LEU A 187 -19.67 -2.94 -0.38
C LEU A 187 -20.25 -1.63 -0.92
N LEU A 188 -20.29 -0.58 -0.12
CA LEU A 188 -20.73 0.75 -0.58
C LEU A 188 -19.76 1.33 -1.62
N ALA A 189 -18.46 1.11 -1.46
CA ALA A 189 -17.48 1.50 -2.47
C ALA A 189 -17.69 0.72 -3.78
N ALA A 190 -17.94 -0.59 -3.72
CA ALA A 190 -18.26 -1.40 -4.90
C ALA A 190 -19.55 -0.92 -5.59
N LEU A 191 -20.59 -0.59 -4.84
CA LEU A 191 -21.82 -0.01 -5.36
C LEU A 191 -21.56 1.36 -6.01
N GLY A 192 -20.76 2.22 -5.37
CA GLY A 192 -20.35 3.49 -5.94
C GLY A 192 -19.61 3.34 -7.28
N MET A 193 -18.70 2.35 -7.38
CA MET A 193 -18.05 2.01 -8.64
C MET A 193 -19.06 1.53 -9.69
N TYR A 194 -20.00 0.68 -9.30
CA TYR A 194 -21.04 0.18 -10.20
C TYR A 194 -21.89 1.32 -10.81
N LEU A 195 -22.22 2.33 -10.01
CA LEU A 195 -23.02 3.48 -10.43
C LEU A 195 -22.20 4.52 -11.22
N LEU A 196 -20.92 4.72 -10.88
CA LEU A 196 -20.11 5.79 -11.45
C LEU A 196 -19.32 5.37 -12.68
N ILE A 197 -18.82 4.12 -12.77
CA ILE A 197 -18.03 3.68 -13.92
C ILE A 197 -18.96 3.37 -15.08
N PRO A 198 -18.86 4.11 -16.22
CA PRO A 198 -19.69 3.86 -17.39
C PRO A 198 -19.50 2.45 -17.96
N ARG A 199 -20.58 1.89 -18.54
CA ARG A 199 -20.56 0.52 -19.11
C ARG A 199 -19.71 0.41 -20.39
N HIS A 200 -19.50 1.51 -21.10
CA HIS A 200 -18.83 1.58 -22.40
C HIS A 200 -17.36 2.05 -22.32
N ILE A 201 -16.73 2.00 -21.15
CA ILE A 201 -15.28 2.16 -21.03
C ILE A 201 -14.66 0.77 -21.11
N ASP A 202 -14.77 0.12 -22.27
CA ASP A 202 -13.89 -0.99 -22.62
C ASP A 202 -12.79 -0.45 -23.53
N PRO A 203 -11.59 -0.36 -23.05
CA PRO A 203 -10.48 -0.02 -23.92
C PRO A 203 -10.14 -1.23 -24.75
N SER A 204 -10.21 -1.03 -26.04
CA SER A 204 -9.37 -1.79 -26.97
C SER A 204 -7.95 -1.88 -26.42
N ALA A 205 -7.41 -3.11 -26.48
CA ALA A 205 -6.03 -3.50 -26.28
C ALA A 205 -5.05 -2.35 -25.99
N THR A 206 -4.63 -2.28 -24.77
CA THR A 206 -3.58 -1.41 -24.28
C THR A 206 -2.33 -1.57 -25.10
N THR A 207 -2.01 -0.60 -25.89
CA THR A 207 -0.62 -0.24 -26.14
C THR A 207 -0.04 0.11 -24.78
N ALA A 208 0.64 -0.85 -24.14
CA ALA A 208 1.56 -0.56 -23.07
C ALA A 208 2.44 0.58 -23.55
N GLY A 209 2.27 1.75 -22.94
CA GLY A 209 2.96 2.95 -23.37
C GLY A 209 4.45 2.68 -23.43
N LYS A 210 5.01 2.71 -24.62
CA LYS A 210 6.44 2.89 -24.83
C LYS A 210 6.78 4.29 -24.30
N ALA A 211 6.92 4.40 -22.98
CA ALA A 211 7.57 5.55 -22.39
C ALA A 211 9.02 5.50 -22.84
N GLY A 212 9.40 6.38 -23.73
CA GLY A 212 10.76 6.60 -24.20
C GLY A 212 11.63 7.15 -23.07
N ILE A 213 12.07 6.29 -22.20
CA ILE A 213 13.17 6.52 -21.26
C ILE A 213 14.34 5.72 -21.85
N GLY A 214 15.53 6.34 -21.94
CA GLY A 214 16.73 5.77 -22.56
C GLY A 214 16.95 4.28 -22.27
N GLU A 215 17.55 3.54 -23.17
CA GLU A 215 17.86 2.12 -22.98
C GLU A 215 18.83 1.98 -21.81
N GLY A 216 18.45 1.18 -20.79
CA GLY A 216 19.35 0.84 -19.68
C GLY A 216 20.56 0.09 -20.22
N LYS A 217 21.72 0.32 -19.63
CA LYS A 217 22.98 -0.33 -20.04
C LYS A 217 23.03 -1.82 -19.72
N GLY A 218 22.15 -2.30 -18.85
CA GLY A 218 22.07 -3.69 -18.41
C GLY A 218 23.19 -4.09 -17.47
N SER A 219 22.93 -4.02 -16.15
CA SER A 219 23.87 -4.51 -15.11
C SER A 219 23.22 -5.63 -14.31
N PRO A 220 23.46 -6.91 -14.68
CA PRO A 220 22.85 -8.03 -13.93
C PRO A 220 23.25 -8.07 -12.46
N GLY A 221 24.47 -7.65 -12.12
CA GLY A 221 24.94 -7.53 -10.74
C GLY A 221 24.22 -6.45 -9.97
N GLY A 222 24.14 -5.23 -10.54
CA GLY A 222 23.41 -4.10 -10.00
C GLY A 222 21.92 -4.39 -9.83
N LEU A 223 21.28 -5.06 -10.81
CA LEU A 223 19.88 -5.44 -10.71
C LEU A 223 19.64 -6.45 -9.58
N ARG A 224 20.48 -7.45 -9.41
CA ARG A 224 20.37 -8.42 -8.29
C ARG A 224 20.51 -7.70 -6.93
N ALA A 225 21.46 -6.79 -6.80
CA ALA A 225 21.65 -5.99 -5.61
C ALA A 225 20.42 -5.10 -5.33
N LEU A 226 19.84 -4.49 -6.37
CA LEU A 226 18.62 -3.68 -6.27
C LEU A 226 17.42 -4.54 -5.81
N LEU A 227 17.28 -5.75 -6.37
CA LEU A 227 16.22 -6.69 -5.95
C LEU A 227 16.36 -7.06 -4.48
N ALA A 228 17.57 -7.36 -4.01
CA ALA A 228 17.86 -7.68 -2.61
C ALA A 228 17.60 -6.48 -1.70
N THR A 229 18.02 -5.27 -2.10
CA THR A 229 17.74 -4.03 -1.36
C THR A 229 16.24 -3.79 -1.23
N GLY A 230 15.48 -3.87 -2.33
CA GLY A 230 14.04 -3.69 -2.32
C GLY A 230 13.29 -4.77 -1.52
N PHE A 231 13.78 -6.02 -1.53
CA PHE A 231 13.28 -7.10 -0.69
C PHE A 231 13.41 -6.75 0.80
N LEU A 232 14.61 -6.32 1.23
CA LEU A 232 14.89 -5.98 2.63
C LEU A 232 14.14 -4.72 3.07
N ASP A 233 14.13 -3.65 2.27
CA ASP A 233 13.35 -2.43 2.54
C ASP A 233 11.88 -2.79 2.79
N SER A 234 11.26 -3.56 1.89
CA SER A 234 9.87 -3.95 2.02
C SER A 234 9.63 -4.90 3.21
N ALA A 235 10.57 -5.83 3.46
CA ALA A 235 10.52 -6.73 4.60
C ALA A 235 10.50 -5.95 5.93
N VAL A 236 11.41 -5.00 6.09
CA VAL A 236 11.50 -4.19 7.31
C VAL A 236 10.28 -3.30 7.48
N ARG A 237 9.84 -2.63 6.42
CA ARG A 237 8.66 -1.78 6.45
C ARG A 237 7.40 -2.56 6.87
N MET A 238 7.12 -3.69 6.23
CA MET A 238 5.93 -4.50 6.53
C MET A 238 6.05 -5.20 7.88
N GLY A 239 7.24 -5.64 8.27
CA GLY A 239 7.50 -6.18 9.60
C GLY A 239 7.26 -5.14 10.69
N PHE A 240 7.83 -3.93 10.54
CA PHE A 240 7.64 -2.84 11.50
C PHE A 240 6.16 -2.43 11.62
N LEU A 241 5.47 -2.21 10.50
CA LEU A 241 4.05 -1.87 10.48
C LEU A 241 3.19 -2.93 11.16
N THR A 242 3.53 -4.21 10.99
CA THR A 242 2.80 -5.32 11.62
C THR A 242 2.95 -5.31 13.14
N PHE A 243 4.14 -4.98 13.65
CA PHE A 243 4.44 -5.11 15.08
C PHE A 243 4.44 -3.77 15.84
N LEU A 244 4.41 -2.62 15.16
CA LEU A 244 4.25 -1.31 15.80
C LEU A 244 3.02 -1.23 16.73
N PRO A 245 1.82 -1.74 16.35
CA PRO A 245 0.66 -1.70 17.23
C PRO A 245 0.88 -2.44 18.57
N PHE A 246 1.64 -3.52 18.57
CA PHE A 246 1.99 -4.26 19.80
C PHE A 246 2.95 -3.47 20.67
N LEU A 247 3.99 -2.87 20.08
CA LEU A 247 4.90 -1.99 20.80
C LEU A 247 4.16 -0.81 21.44
N LEU A 248 3.19 -0.23 20.74
CA LEU A 248 2.36 0.87 21.24
C LEU A 248 1.46 0.40 22.40
N SER A 249 0.83 -0.79 22.23
CA SER A 249 0.01 -1.40 23.27
C SER A 249 0.81 -1.69 24.54
N ASP A 250 2.02 -2.26 24.42
CA ASP A 250 2.93 -2.53 25.54
C ASP A 250 3.35 -1.23 26.26
N LYS A 251 3.38 -0.09 25.55
CA LYS A 251 3.63 1.24 26.12
C LYS A 251 2.36 1.92 26.66
N GLY A 252 1.22 1.24 26.67
CA GLY A 252 -0.05 1.72 27.23
C GLY A 252 -0.95 2.48 26.26
N ALA A 253 -0.71 2.42 24.94
CA ALA A 253 -1.62 3.01 23.97
C ALA A 253 -2.90 2.18 23.86
N GLY A 254 -4.06 2.83 24.02
CA GLY A 254 -5.35 2.25 23.64
C GLY A 254 -5.57 2.20 22.13
N THR A 255 -6.68 1.61 21.69
CA THR A 255 -7.00 1.41 20.27
C THR A 255 -7.04 2.71 19.47
N ALA A 256 -7.60 3.79 20.03
CA ALA A 256 -7.59 5.12 19.40
C ALA A 256 -6.15 5.67 19.27
N GLY A 257 -5.29 5.45 20.27
CA GLY A 257 -3.87 5.82 20.24
C GLY A 257 -3.10 5.09 19.14
N ILE A 258 -3.37 3.79 18.97
CA ILE A 258 -2.79 2.98 17.89
C ILE A 258 -3.24 3.51 16.51
N GLY A 259 -4.54 3.80 16.35
CA GLY A 259 -5.06 4.40 15.11
C GLY A 259 -4.39 5.74 14.80
N LEU A 260 -4.25 6.63 15.80
CA LEU A 260 -3.56 7.91 15.67
C LEU A 260 -2.08 7.73 15.31
N ALA A 261 -1.39 6.77 15.93
CA ALA A 261 0.01 6.46 15.66
C ALA A 261 0.23 6.05 14.19
N LEU A 262 -0.62 5.16 13.67
CA LEU A 262 -0.57 4.77 12.25
C LEU A 262 -0.87 5.96 11.33
N THR A 263 -1.84 6.80 11.69
CA THR A 263 -2.14 8.04 10.98
C THR A 263 -0.91 8.96 10.86
N LEU A 264 -0.24 9.22 11.98
CA LEU A 264 0.98 10.04 12.02
C LEU A 264 2.09 9.46 11.16
N LEU A 265 2.28 8.14 11.23
CA LEU A 265 3.27 7.42 10.43
C LEU A 265 2.93 7.48 8.93
N PHE A 266 1.69 7.28 8.54
CA PHE A 266 1.29 7.31 7.12
C PHE A 266 1.31 8.73 6.54
N ILE A 267 0.98 9.76 7.32
CA ILE A 267 1.17 11.17 6.92
C ILE A 267 2.66 11.42 6.62
N GLY A 268 3.54 11.03 7.54
CA GLY A 268 4.99 11.11 7.31
C GLY A 268 5.40 10.36 6.04
N GLY A 269 4.88 9.16 5.83
CA GLY A 269 5.17 8.34 4.65
C GLY A 269 4.74 8.96 3.32
N ALA A 270 3.61 9.65 3.28
CA ALA A 270 3.16 10.38 2.10
C ALA A 270 4.16 11.49 1.71
N PHE A 271 4.63 12.27 2.67
CA PHE A 271 5.69 13.27 2.44
C PHE A 271 7.04 12.63 2.11
N GLY A 272 7.35 11.46 2.71
CA GLY A 272 8.60 10.74 2.49
C GLY A 272 8.83 10.36 1.03
N LYS A 273 7.80 9.89 0.35
CA LYS A 273 7.87 9.56 -1.08
C LYS A 273 8.30 10.76 -1.93
N LEU A 274 7.79 11.96 -1.62
CA LEU A 274 8.13 13.19 -2.33
C LEU A 274 9.54 13.66 -1.98
N ILE A 275 9.89 13.70 -0.69
CA ILE A 275 11.17 14.18 -0.20
C ILE A 275 12.32 13.27 -0.64
N CYS A 276 12.20 11.96 -0.45
CA CYS A 276 13.23 11.00 -0.88
C CYS A 276 13.36 10.95 -2.40
N GLY A 277 12.25 11.04 -3.15
CA GLY A 277 12.31 11.14 -4.62
C GLY A 277 13.08 12.38 -5.09
N TYR A 278 12.83 13.53 -4.46
CA TYR A 278 13.56 14.77 -4.75
C TYR A 278 15.05 14.68 -4.33
N LEU A 279 15.33 14.10 -3.16
CA LEU A 279 16.69 13.88 -2.69
C LEU A 279 17.46 12.94 -3.63
N GLY A 280 16.85 11.81 -4.02
CA GLY A 280 17.44 10.85 -4.96
C GLY A 280 17.83 11.49 -6.30
N ALA A 281 16.99 12.42 -6.80
CA ALA A 281 17.28 13.15 -8.01
C ALA A 281 18.42 14.17 -7.87
N ARG A 282 18.65 14.73 -6.66
CA ARG A 282 19.67 15.77 -6.42
C ARG A 282 21.02 15.24 -5.92
N VAL A 283 20.98 14.32 -4.95
CA VAL A 283 22.21 13.85 -4.28
C VAL A 283 22.59 12.41 -4.67
N GLY A 284 21.78 11.78 -5.51
CA GLY A 284 21.98 10.43 -6.02
C GLY A 284 21.36 9.33 -5.15
N LEU A 285 21.30 8.13 -5.72
CA LEU A 285 20.72 6.93 -5.10
C LEU A 285 21.42 6.57 -3.80
N LEU A 286 22.75 6.35 -3.85
CA LEU A 286 23.52 5.81 -2.75
C LEU A 286 23.38 6.63 -1.46
N LYS A 287 23.60 7.95 -1.56
CA LYS A 287 23.52 8.84 -0.42
C LYS A 287 22.11 8.93 0.15
N THR A 288 21.10 8.94 -0.70
CA THR A 288 19.69 9.00 -0.29
C THR A 288 19.29 7.73 0.46
N VAL A 289 19.61 6.54 -0.08
CA VAL A 289 19.28 5.26 0.55
C VAL A 289 20.09 5.10 1.84
N TRP A 290 21.39 5.38 1.86
CA TRP A 290 22.18 5.29 3.07
C TRP A 290 21.64 6.16 4.19
N PHE A 291 21.29 7.41 3.88
CA PHE A 291 20.69 8.31 4.85
C PHE A 291 19.32 7.80 5.35
N SER A 292 18.41 7.47 4.45
CA SER A 292 17.06 7.06 4.82
C SER A 292 17.04 5.72 5.58
N GLU A 293 17.82 4.72 5.14
CA GLU A 293 17.83 3.40 5.79
C GLU A 293 18.55 3.42 7.15
N SER A 294 19.66 4.15 7.25
CA SER A 294 20.35 4.31 8.54
C SER A 294 19.48 5.06 9.54
N LEU A 295 18.82 6.13 9.08
CA LEU A 295 17.91 6.90 9.94
C LEU A 295 16.68 6.05 10.32
N THR A 296 16.12 5.27 9.38
CA THR A 296 15.01 4.35 9.69
C THR A 296 15.40 3.33 10.75
N ALA A 297 16.58 2.69 10.60
CA ALA A 297 17.09 1.75 11.61
C ALA A 297 17.26 2.40 12.98
N ALA A 298 17.87 3.60 13.04
CA ALA A 298 18.07 4.35 14.27
C ALA A 298 16.71 4.72 14.92
N LEU A 299 15.72 5.15 14.13
CA LEU A 299 14.40 5.52 14.63
C LEU A 299 13.58 4.29 15.10
N ILE A 300 13.73 3.13 14.46
CA ILE A 300 13.14 1.87 14.95
C ILE A 300 13.74 1.50 16.31
N VAL A 301 15.05 1.58 16.45
CA VAL A 301 15.73 1.37 17.75
C VAL A 301 15.23 2.36 18.79
N ALA A 302 15.17 3.65 18.45
CA ALA A 302 14.64 4.69 19.34
C ALA A 302 13.19 4.40 19.75
N ALA A 303 12.35 3.93 18.81
CA ALA A 303 10.95 3.59 19.10
C ALA A 303 10.80 2.51 20.18
N VAL A 304 11.74 1.56 20.25
CA VAL A 304 11.73 0.51 21.28
C VAL A 304 11.93 1.12 22.68
N TYR A 305 12.81 2.09 22.84
CA TYR A 305 13.21 2.63 24.15
C TYR A 305 12.43 3.88 24.59
N LEU A 306 11.89 4.65 23.66
CA LEU A 306 11.17 5.89 23.95
C LEU A 306 9.83 5.62 24.68
N PRO A 307 9.42 6.49 25.62
CA PRO A 307 8.06 6.47 26.17
C PRO A 307 7.03 6.83 25.09
N LEU A 308 5.77 6.43 25.33
CA LEU A 308 4.68 6.58 24.35
C LEU A 308 4.60 7.98 23.73
N ASN A 309 4.60 9.02 24.55
CA ASN A 309 4.45 10.40 24.06
C ASN A 309 5.59 10.82 23.11
N ALA A 310 6.84 10.47 23.46
CA ALA A 310 7.98 10.75 22.60
C ALA A 310 7.94 9.92 21.30
N LEU A 311 7.50 8.66 21.39
CA LEU A 311 7.28 7.81 20.22
C LEU A 311 6.23 8.42 19.28
N MET A 312 5.10 8.91 19.79
CA MET A 312 4.07 9.55 18.97
C MET A 312 4.60 10.74 18.16
N ILE A 313 5.47 11.54 18.77
CA ILE A 313 6.14 12.68 18.09
C ILE A 313 7.15 12.21 17.03
N LEU A 314 7.78 11.04 17.26
CA LEU A 314 8.77 10.46 16.36
C LEU A 314 8.14 9.85 15.10
N LEU A 315 6.91 9.33 15.20
CA LEU A 315 6.25 8.55 14.14
C LEU A 315 6.15 9.24 12.78
N PRO A 316 5.85 10.55 12.65
CA PRO A 316 5.86 11.22 11.35
C PRO A 316 7.24 11.19 10.69
N LEU A 317 8.32 11.40 11.45
CA LEU A 317 9.67 11.34 10.92
C LEU A 317 10.06 9.92 10.52
N LEU A 318 9.72 8.94 11.36
CA LEU A 318 9.95 7.52 11.05
C LEU A 318 9.14 7.12 9.80
N GLY A 319 7.90 7.54 9.70
CA GLY A 319 7.06 7.29 8.51
C GLY A 319 7.66 7.88 7.23
N LEU A 320 8.24 9.07 7.32
CA LEU A 320 8.88 9.76 6.20
C LEU A 320 10.03 8.91 5.62
N VAL A 321 10.95 8.46 6.46
CA VAL A 321 12.11 7.69 6.00
C VAL A 321 11.73 6.24 5.65
N LEU A 322 10.87 5.58 6.43
CA LEU A 322 10.43 4.20 6.23
C LEU A 322 9.70 3.98 4.89
N ASN A 323 8.96 4.97 4.41
CA ASN A 323 8.20 4.86 3.16
C ASN A 323 8.85 5.60 1.98
N GLY A 324 9.87 6.43 2.24
CA GLY A 324 10.50 7.27 1.23
C GLY A 324 11.43 6.51 0.30
N THR A 325 12.23 5.59 0.84
CA THR A 325 13.28 4.86 0.12
C THR A 325 12.77 4.08 -1.08
N SER A 326 11.61 3.45 -0.94
CA SER A 326 11.00 2.64 -2.02
C SER A 326 10.80 3.42 -3.32
N SER A 327 10.52 4.73 -3.26
CA SER A 327 10.33 5.57 -4.45
C SER A 327 11.64 5.78 -5.22
N VAL A 328 12.76 5.84 -4.53
CA VAL A 328 14.10 5.99 -5.12
C VAL A 328 14.55 4.68 -5.75
N LEU A 329 14.41 3.57 -5.03
CA LEU A 329 14.76 2.22 -5.54
C LEU A 329 13.97 1.88 -6.81
N TYR A 330 12.66 2.18 -6.80
CA TYR A 330 11.80 1.93 -7.95
C TYR A 330 12.22 2.73 -9.19
N GLY A 331 12.67 3.97 -9.00
CA GLY A 331 13.13 4.85 -10.07
C GLY A 331 14.35 4.32 -10.83
N VAL A 332 15.19 3.50 -10.19
CA VAL A 332 16.45 2.99 -10.73
C VAL A 332 16.27 1.67 -11.52
N VAL A 333 15.15 0.97 -11.34
CA VAL A 333 14.89 -0.32 -12.05
C VAL A 333 15.14 -0.24 -13.56
N PRO A 334 14.63 0.80 -14.30
CA PRO A 334 14.83 0.87 -15.75
C PRO A 334 16.27 1.11 -16.16
N GLU A 335 17.09 1.70 -15.31
CA GLU A 335 18.50 2.03 -15.62
C GLU A 335 19.40 0.79 -15.59
N LEU A 336 19.08 -0.18 -14.69
CA LEU A 336 19.81 -1.44 -14.53
C LEU A 336 19.26 -2.59 -15.40
N ALA A 337 18.08 -2.41 -15.98
CA ALA A 337 17.48 -3.41 -16.85
C ALA A 337 18.26 -3.55 -18.16
N ALA A 338 18.43 -4.78 -18.65
CA ALA A 338 18.98 -5.01 -19.98
C ALA A 338 18.06 -4.40 -21.06
N PRO A 339 18.62 -4.00 -22.23
CA PRO A 339 17.84 -3.50 -23.34
C PRO A 339 16.66 -4.45 -23.68
N GLY A 340 15.46 -3.92 -23.78
CA GLY A 340 14.24 -4.68 -24.05
C GLY A 340 13.67 -5.51 -22.89
N GLN A 341 14.32 -5.55 -21.71
CA GLN A 341 13.87 -6.38 -20.55
C GLN A 341 13.31 -5.57 -19.38
N ARG A 342 12.94 -4.32 -19.58
CA ARG A 342 12.43 -3.44 -18.51
C ARG A 342 11.20 -3.99 -17.79
N GLU A 343 10.23 -4.50 -18.55
CA GLU A 343 9.01 -5.07 -17.98
C GLU A 343 9.32 -6.26 -17.06
N GLN A 344 10.29 -7.10 -17.48
CA GLN A 344 10.76 -8.23 -16.68
C GLN A 344 11.48 -7.77 -15.41
N ALA A 345 12.34 -6.73 -15.50
CA ALA A 345 13.04 -6.17 -14.34
C ALA A 345 12.05 -5.58 -13.31
N PHE A 346 11.04 -4.84 -13.75
CA PHE A 346 9.98 -4.35 -12.88
C PHE A 346 9.17 -5.49 -12.25
N ALA A 347 8.81 -6.50 -13.03
CA ALA A 347 8.09 -7.67 -12.51
C ALA A 347 8.89 -8.38 -11.42
N LEU A 348 10.19 -8.59 -11.63
CA LEU A 348 11.08 -9.18 -10.63
C LEU A 348 11.21 -8.31 -9.38
N PHE A 349 11.37 -6.99 -9.57
CA PHE A 349 11.47 -6.04 -8.44
C PHE A 349 10.19 -6.05 -7.60
N TYR A 350 9.03 -5.97 -8.22
CA TYR A 350 7.76 -6.04 -7.51
C TYR A 350 7.55 -7.39 -6.80
N THR A 351 7.85 -8.50 -7.47
CA THR A 351 7.72 -9.82 -6.87
C THR A 351 8.65 -9.95 -5.65
N GLY A 352 9.88 -9.47 -5.76
CA GLY A 352 10.83 -9.47 -4.66
C GLY A 352 10.36 -8.62 -3.48
N THR A 353 9.97 -7.37 -3.71
CA THR A 353 9.51 -6.46 -2.65
C THR A 353 8.25 -6.98 -1.94
N ILE A 354 7.29 -7.50 -2.70
CA ILE A 354 6.07 -8.07 -2.13
C ILE A 354 6.38 -9.36 -1.35
N GLY A 355 7.25 -10.21 -1.89
CA GLY A 355 7.73 -11.43 -1.22
C GLY A 355 8.37 -11.12 0.14
N GLY A 356 9.27 -10.13 0.19
CA GLY A 356 9.87 -9.65 1.43
C GLY A 356 8.81 -9.17 2.43
N GLY A 357 7.89 -8.34 1.97
CA GLY A 357 6.80 -7.80 2.79
C GLY A 357 5.82 -8.86 3.30
N ALA A 358 5.61 -9.96 2.57
CA ALA A 358 4.75 -11.06 3.00
C ALA A 358 5.44 -12.01 3.98
N LEU A 359 6.74 -12.27 3.79
CA LEU A 359 7.51 -13.20 4.62
C LEU A 359 7.95 -12.58 5.95
N ALA A 360 8.33 -11.30 5.94
CA ALA A 360 8.89 -10.63 7.11
C ALA A 360 8.00 -10.69 8.36
N PRO A 361 6.69 -10.44 8.31
CA PRO A 361 5.85 -10.56 9.48
C PRO A 361 5.88 -11.95 10.12
N ILE A 362 6.02 -13.02 9.32
CA ILE A 362 6.10 -14.39 9.82
C ILE A 362 7.43 -14.61 10.55
N VAL A 363 8.54 -14.22 9.91
CA VAL A 363 9.89 -14.41 10.46
C VAL A 363 10.08 -13.59 11.74
N PHE A 364 9.76 -12.30 11.69
CA PHE A 364 9.91 -11.42 12.85
C PHE A 364 8.87 -11.72 13.94
N GLY A 365 7.69 -12.23 13.59
CA GLY A 365 6.73 -12.75 14.56
C GLY A 365 7.28 -13.95 15.32
N ARG A 366 7.96 -14.88 14.62
CA ARG A 366 8.62 -16.01 15.28
C ARG A 366 9.75 -15.57 16.21
N LEU A 367 10.52 -14.55 15.82
CA LEU A 367 11.51 -13.95 16.70
C LEU A 367 10.86 -13.29 17.92
N GLY A 368 9.72 -12.64 17.75
CA GLY A 368 8.93 -12.08 18.84
C GLY A 368 8.44 -13.13 19.83
N ASP A 369 8.02 -14.30 19.35
CA ASP A 369 7.62 -15.43 20.20
C ASP A 369 8.80 -16.01 21.01
N LEU A 370 10.03 -15.95 20.47
CA LEU A 370 11.23 -16.50 21.11
C LEU A 370 11.90 -15.54 22.12
N GLY A 371 11.94 -14.26 21.82
CA GLY A 371 12.72 -13.28 22.60
C GLY A 371 12.00 -11.98 22.91
N GLY A 372 10.70 -11.94 22.66
CA GLY A 372 9.89 -10.73 22.86
C GLY A 372 9.96 -9.75 21.69
N MET A 373 8.98 -8.87 21.62
CA MET A 373 8.84 -7.89 20.55
C MET A 373 10.01 -6.90 20.45
N PRO A 374 10.62 -6.41 21.55
CA PRO A 374 11.79 -5.56 21.47
C PRO A 374 12.95 -6.21 20.70
N LEU A 375 13.26 -7.50 20.98
CA LEU A 375 14.31 -8.22 20.26
C LEU A 375 13.99 -8.33 18.77
N ALA A 376 12.75 -8.70 18.41
CA ALA A 376 12.33 -8.81 17.02
C ALA A 376 12.50 -7.49 16.25
N LEU A 377 12.14 -6.35 16.86
CA LEU A 377 12.30 -5.03 16.28
C LEU A 377 13.78 -4.59 16.17
N MET A 378 14.62 -4.98 17.14
CA MET A 378 16.06 -4.72 17.07
C MET A 378 16.73 -5.50 15.93
N VAL A 379 16.37 -6.80 15.79
CA VAL A 379 16.87 -7.62 14.67
C VAL A 379 16.35 -7.08 13.34
N LEU A 380 15.10 -6.62 13.29
CA LEU A 380 14.52 -5.99 12.11
C LEU A 380 15.30 -4.73 11.71
N ALA A 381 15.63 -3.84 12.66
CA ALA A 381 16.45 -2.66 12.43
C ALA A 381 17.87 -3.03 11.95
N ALA A 382 18.48 -4.05 12.55
CA ALA A 382 19.80 -4.54 12.12
C ALA A 382 19.75 -5.15 10.69
N THR A 383 18.67 -5.86 10.34
CA THR A 383 18.46 -6.41 9.00
C THR A 383 18.42 -5.30 7.94
N LEU A 384 17.84 -4.14 8.27
CA LEU A 384 17.78 -2.99 7.35
C LEU A 384 19.17 -2.47 6.97
N LEU A 385 20.15 -2.52 7.90
CA LEU A 385 21.50 -2.06 7.61
C LEU A 385 22.22 -2.88 6.55
N LEU A 386 21.73 -4.10 6.23
CA LEU A 386 22.26 -4.89 5.12
C LEU A 386 21.95 -4.25 3.75
N THR A 387 21.00 -3.31 3.68
CA THR A 387 20.75 -2.54 2.45
C THR A 387 21.91 -1.61 2.09
N LEU A 388 22.71 -1.18 3.07
CA LEU A 388 23.82 -0.25 2.85
C LEU A 388 24.89 -0.81 1.92
N PRO A 389 25.51 -1.98 2.21
CA PRO A 389 26.46 -2.58 1.28
C PRO A 389 25.82 -2.99 -0.04
N LEU A 390 24.56 -3.46 -0.04
CA LEU A 390 23.86 -3.82 -1.27
C LEU A 390 23.66 -2.60 -2.19
N THR A 391 23.28 -1.46 -1.63
CA THR A 391 23.10 -0.22 -2.42
C THR A 391 24.39 0.26 -3.05
N TRP A 392 25.53 0.04 -2.41
CA TRP A 392 26.83 0.35 -3.03
C TRP A 392 27.09 -0.50 -4.30
N PHE A 393 26.69 -1.78 -4.32
CA PHE A 393 26.75 -2.59 -5.53
C PHE A 393 25.74 -2.14 -6.60
N VAL A 394 24.58 -1.59 -6.19
CA VAL A 394 23.62 -0.96 -7.11
C VAL A 394 24.25 0.24 -7.79
N ASP A 395 24.86 1.12 -7.03
CA ASP A 395 25.48 2.36 -7.50
C ASP A 395 26.61 2.08 -8.51
N ARG A 396 27.48 1.13 -8.18
CA ARG A 396 28.51 0.64 -9.13
C ARG A 396 27.91 0.05 -10.41
N GLY A 397 26.77 -0.62 -10.30
CA GLY A 397 26.07 -1.14 -11.48
C GLY A 397 25.47 -0.06 -12.37
N LEU A 398 25.24 1.15 -11.86
CA LEU A 398 24.80 2.31 -12.61
C LEU A 398 25.96 3.03 -13.32
N GLU A 399 27.15 2.98 -12.74
CA GLU A 399 28.35 3.59 -13.30
C GLU A 399 28.94 2.75 -14.45
N ALA A 400 28.79 1.41 -14.40
CA ALA A 400 29.28 0.48 -15.42
C ALA A 400 28.43 0.49 -16.70
#